data_f68a5d7d95e9082bc816dff3741ec67a
#
_entry.id   f68a5d7d95e9082bc816dff3741ec67a
#
_cell.length_a   1.000
_cell.length_b   1.000
_cell.length_c   1.000
_cell.angle_alpha   90.00
_cell.angle_beta   90.00
_cell.angle_gamma   90.00
#
_symmetry.space_group_name_H-M   'P 1'
#
loop_
_entity.id
_entity.type
_entity.pdbx_description
1 polymer ?
#
loop_
_entity_poly.entity_id
_entity_poly.type
_entity_poly.pdbx_seq_one_letter_code
_entity_poly.pdbx_strand_id
1 'polypeptide(L)'
;MALQKIPGRAIQLDSQANSDVMYFNGTDWVRLAKGEADEILTVNETATAPEWGTPVWTFPGLIKGYCAAGRDSNVISTIDRWSFTTDGSSTDVGDVVVARNHHSGQSSKTDGYISGSYEQGPVTLAIDRWSFSSEGNAVDHGDLAVQSGTGTGQSSETHGYHSGGLASSGGYRNNIQKFLFATSGTNNATDIADLLVARAVYAGSSSTTHGYSAGGNTGGVNFNTTIDKFPFATDSNATDVGDCDTSTSGSAGTSSLTHGYISGGSAGPVTSNIRKYSFASGTQNSVDGGADLSAGRSAVTGCSSETFGYVAGGNAGANVNIIEKYSVSTDSNATDVGDLVVVKQASTPVGSQV
;
A
#
# COMPACT_ATOMS: atom_id res chain seq x y z
N MET A 1 -3.90 -41.10 -37.35
CA MET A 1 -2.90 -40.33 -38.16
C MET A 1 -1.71 -40.03 -37.26
N ALA A 2 -0.51 -40.51 -37.63
CA ALA A 2 0.70 -40.17 -36.88
C ALA A 2 1.03 -38.70 -37.15
N LEU A 3 1.18 -37.88 -36.13
CA LEU A 3 1.67 -36.49 -36.20
C LEU A 3 3.11 -36.56 -36.75
N GLN A 4 3.30 -36.12 -37.99
CA GLN A 4 4.63 -36.01 -38.57
C GLN A 4 5.33 -34.80 -37.91
N LYS A 5 6.43 -35.07 -37.21
CA LYS A 5 7.24 -34.03 -36.55
C LYS A 5 7.87 -33.15 -37.65
N ILE A 6 7.41 -31.94 -37.81
CA ILE A 6 8.02 -30.96 -38.74
C ILE A 6 9.33 -30.50 -38.12
N PRO A 7 10.48 -30.66 -38.81
CA PRO A 7 11.75 -30.11 -38.31
C PRO A 7 11.65 -28.59 -38.15
N GLY A 8 12.23 -28.01 -37.08
CA GLY A 8 12.11 -26.58 -36.76
C GLY A 8 12.62 -25.57 -37.81
N ARG A 9 13.14 -26.06 -38.96
CA ARG A 9 13.48 -25.24 -40.14
C ARG A 9 12.44 -25.32 -41.26
N ALA A 10 11.36 -26.08 -41.10
CA ALA A 10 10.38 -26.33 -42.15
C ALA A 10 9.23 -25.31 -42.21
N ILE A 11 9.12 -24.45 -41.19
CA ILE A 11 8.16 -23.34 -41.21
C ILE A 11 8.97 -22.07 -41.37
N GLN A 12 8.82 -21.39 -42.47
CA GLN A 12 9.41 -20.09 -42.76
C GLN A 12 8.26 -19.09 -42.94
N LEU A 13 8.22 -18.10 -42.11
CA LEU A 13 7.30 -16.98 -42.23
C LEU A 13 8.06 -15.77 -42.80
N ASP A 14 7.35 -14.91 -43.50
CA ASP A 14 7.96 -13.70 -44.07
C ASP A 14 8.53 -12.81 -42.98
N SER A 15 9.71 -12.24 -43.23
CA SER A 15 10.37 -11.28 -42.34
C SER A 15 10.75 -11.81 -40.93
N GLN A 16 11.03 -13.10 -40.79
CA GLN A 16 11.50 -13.66 -39.51
C GLN A 16 12.78 -12.99 -39.00
N ALA A 17 12.85 -12.79 -37.70
CA ALA A 17 14.03 -12.30 -37.01
C ALA A 17 14.33 -13.20 -35.77
N ASN A 18 15.52 -13.03 -35.20
CA ASN A 18 15.89 -13.73 -33.96
C ASN A 18 14.93 -13.34 -32.83
N SER A 19 14.53 -14.33 -32.03
CA SER A 19 13.63 -14.17 -30.88
C SER A 19 12.15 -13.91 -31.21
N ASP A 20 11.75 -14.01 -32.49
CA ASP A 20 10.32 -14.00 -32.83
C ASP A 20 9.62 -15.25 -32.28
N VAL A 21 8.36 -15.09 -31.93
CA VAL A 21 7.47 -16.18 -31.48
C VAL A 21 6.51 -16.55 -32.59
N MET A 22 6.25 -17.84 -32.76
CA MET A 22 5.21 -18.34 -33.67
C MET A 22 4.02 -18.86 -32.85
N TYR A 23 2.82 -18.51 -33.25
CA TYR A 23 1.59 -19.05 -32.69
C TYR A 23 0.59 -19.46 -33.74
N PHE A 24 -0.30 -20.38 -33.45
CA PHE A 24 -1.37 -20.81 -34.32
C PHE A 24 -2.65 -20.04 -34.00
N ASN A 25 -3.17 -19.29 -34.97
CA ASN A 25 -4.36 -18.42 -34.76
C ASN A 25 -5.70 -19.15 -34.95
N GLY A 26 -5.65 -20.49 -35.11
CA GLY A 26 -6.82 -21.32 -35.42
C GLY A 26 -6.91 -21.72 -36.89
N THR A 27 -6.21 -21.03 -37.76
CA THR A 27 -6.18 -21.30 -39.22
C THR A 27 -4.73 -21.46 -39.71
N ASP A 28 -3.85 -20.55 -39.38
CA ASP A 28 -2.49 -20.48 -39.85
C ASP A 28 -1.48 -20.26 -38.75
N TRP A 29 -0.21 -20.60 -39.01
CA TRP A 29 0.90 -20.19 -38.19
C TRP A 29 1.25 -18.73 -38.49
N VAL A 30 1.24 -17.90 -37.42
CA VAL A 30 1.45 -16.46 -37.49
C VAL A 30 2.70 -16.09 -36.70
N ARG A 31 3.43 -15.12 -37.22
CA ARG A 31 4.59 -14.54 -36.57
C ARG A 31 4.14 -13.45 -35.59
N LEU A 32 4.61 -13.53 -34.35
CA LEU A 32 4.67 -12.42 -33.43
C LEU A 32 6.13 -11.94 -33.36
N ALA A 33 6.40 -10.72 -33.83
CA ALA A 33 7.72 -10.12 -33.71
C ALA A 33 8.17 -10.09 -32.25
N LYS A 34 9.48 -10.16 -32.02
CA LYS A 34 10.02 -10.04 -30.64
C LYS A 34 9.51 -8.76 -30.00
N GLY A 35 9.26 -8.81 -28.69
CA GLY A 35 8.97 -7.64 -27.87
C GLY A 35 10.19 -6.75 -27.65
N GLU A 36 9.95 -5.62 -27.04
CA GLU A 36 10.99 -4.73 -26.55
C GLU A 36 11.52 -5.19 -25.18
N ALA A 37 12.55 -4.51 -24.67
CA ALA A 37 13.07 -4.81 -23.33
C ALA A 37 11.97 -4.63 -22.28
N ASP A 38 11.94 -5.52 -21.30
CA ASP A 38 10.98 -5.52 -20.18
C ASP A 38 9.51 -5.83 -20.56
N GLU A 39 9.19 -6.13 -21.81
CA GLU A 39 7.88 -6.65 -22.18
C GLU A 39 7.75 -8.15 -21.88
N ILE A 40 6.56 -8.58 -21.51
CA ILE A 40 6.19 -9.99 -21.28
C ILE A 40 5.22 -10.46 -22.37
N LEU A 41 5.29 -11.75 -22.69
CA LEU A 41 4.31 -12.38 -23.57
C LEU A 41 3.00 -12.58 -22.80
N THR A 42 1.96 -11.95 -23.24
CA THR A 42 0.61 -12.02 -22.65
C THR A 42 -0.40 -12.43 -23.73
N VAL A 43 -1.67 -12.48 -23.36
CA VAL A 43 -2.79 -12.70 -24.28
C VAL A 43 -3.55 -11.38 -24.38
N ASN A 44 -3.92 -10.98 -25.61
CA ASN A 44 -4.68 -9.75 -25.84
C ASN A 44 -6.03 -9.75 -25.11
N GLU A 45 -6.61 -8.56 -24.90
CA GLU A 45 -7.85 -8.37 -24.14
C GLU A 45 -9.02 -9.25 -24.61
N THR A 46 -9.02 -9.64 -25.88
CA THR A 46 -10.05 -10.52 -26.46
C THR A 46 -9.75 -12.01 -26.29
N ALA A 47 -8.64 -12.38 -25.69
CA ALA A 47 -8.14 -13.74 -25.51
C ALA A 47 -7.99 -14.54 -26.83
N THR A 48 -7.68 -13.87 -27.93
CA THR A 48 -7.62 -14.49 -29.28
C THR A 48 -6.19 -14.64 -29.80
N ALA A 49 -5.23 -13.91 -29.28
CA ALA A 49 -3.84 -13.96 -29.74
C ALA A 49 -2.85 -13.57 -28.63
N PRO A 50 -1.61 -14.11 -28.66
CA PRO A 50 -0.54 -13.60 -27.83
C PRO A 50 -0.10 -12.22 -28.33
N GLU A 51 0.29 -11.36 -27.39
CA GLU A 51 0.89 -10.07 -27.66
C GLU A 51 2.00 -9.77 -26.65
N TRP A 52 2.88 -8.83 -26.98
CA TRP A 52 3.83 -8.29 -26.03
C TRP A 52 3.20 -7.11 -25.30
N GLY A 53 3.28 -7.12 -24.00
CA GLY A 53 2.78 -6.06 -23.15
C GLY A 53 3.75 -5.73 -22.04
N THR A 54 3.74 -4.49 -21.60
CA THR A 54 4.43 -4.13 -20.36
C THR A 54 3.83 -4.93 -19.22
N PRO A 55 4.65 -5.50 -18.31
CA PRO A 55 4.12 -6.12 -17.11
C PRO A 55 3.19 -5.14 -16.42
N VAL A 56 1.90 -5.43 -16.40
CA VAL A 56 1.01 -4.71 -15.51
C VAL A 56 1.41 -5.14 -14.12
N TRP A 57 1.97 -4.21 -13.36
CA TRP A 57 2.31 -4.48 -11.99
C TRP A 57 1.00 -4.82 -11.26
N THR A 58 0.83 -6.08 -10.88
CA THR A 58 -0.31 -6.53 -10.09
C THR A 58 0.04 -6.39 -8.63
N PHE A 59 -0.87 -5.81 -7.86
CA PHE A 59 -0.71 -5.62 -6.42
C PHE A 59 -0.24 -6.90 -5.74
N PRO A 60 0.81 -6.83 -4.91
CA PRO A 60 1.16 -7.95 -4.04
C PRO A 60 -0.01 -8.24 -3.09
N GLY A 61 -0.23 -9.51 -2.76
CA GLY A 61 -1.29 -9.87 -1.82
C GLY A 61 -2.74 -9.75 -2.36
N LEU A 62 -2.95 -10.09 -3.63
CA LEU A 62 -4.23 -10.01 -4.36
C LEU A 62 -5.46 -10.57 -3.63
N ILE A 63 -5.28 -11.38 -2.59
CA ILE A 63 -6.37 -12.15 -1.98
C ILE A 63 -6.56 -11.93 -0.48
N LYS A 64 -5.65 -11.21 0.20
CA LYS A 64 -5.67 -11.04 1.66
C LYS A 64 -5.29 -9.63 2.08
N GLY A 65 -5.98 -9.10 3.09
CA GLY A 65 -5.60 -7.90 3.83
C GLY A 65 -5.10 -8.24 5.23
N TYR A 66 -4.22 -7.41 5.76
CA TYR A 66 -3.65 -7.57 7.09
C TYR A 66 -3.74 -6.26 7.87
N CYS A 67 -3.92 -6.40 9.20
CA CYS A 67 -3.83 -5.32 10.16
C CYS A 67 -2.98 -5.80 11.33
N ALA A 68 -1.78 -5.26 11.46
CA ALA A 68 -0.81 -5.70 12.45
C ALA A 68 -0.73 -4.72 13.61
N ALA A 69 -0.55 -5.25 14.84
CA ALA A 69 -0.37 -4.48 16.05
C ALA A 69 -1.50 -3.45 16.31
N GLY A 70 -1.21 -2.34 16.96
CA GLY A 70 -2.20 -1.32 17.30
C GLY A 70 -2.47 -1.23 18.80
N ARG A 71 -3.58 -0.61 19.16
CA ARG A 71 -3.91 -0.34 20.56
C ARG A 71 -5.41 -0.41 20.82
N ASP A 72 -5.78 -1.04 21.95
CA ASP A 72 -7.05 -0.83 22.64
C ASP A 72 -6.78 -0.09 23.96
N SER A 73 -7.01 -0.69 25.11
CA SER A 73 -6.55 -0.20 26.42
C SER A 73 -5.02 -0.31 26.56
N ASN A 74 -4.43 -1.33 25.97
CA ASN A 74 -2.98 -1.57 25.89
C ASN A 74 -2.53 -1.75 24.44
N VAL A 75 -1.22 -1.71 24.21
CA VAL A 75 -0.65 -2.07 22.92
C VAL A 75 -0.86 -3.55 22.64
N ILE A 76 -1.07 -3.88 21.37
CA ILE A 76 -1.44 -5.20 20.86
C ILE A 76 -0.35 -5.68 19.93
N SER A 77 -0.10 -7.00 19.91
CA SER A 77 0.88 -7.64 19.00
C SER A 77 0.24 -8.37 17.83
N THR A 78 -1.06 -8.67 17.87
CA THR A 78 -1.74 -9.53 16.90
C THR A 78 -1.61 -9.05 15.45
N ILE A 79 -1.45 -10.00 14.55
CA ILE A 79 -1.54 -9.81 13.09
C ILE A 79 -2.87 -10.38 12.63
N ASP A 80 -3.85 -9.51 12.40
CA ASP A 80 -5.15 -9.88 11.87
C ASP A 80 -5.10 -10.00 10.35
N ARG A 81 -5.73 -11.03 9.80
CA ARG A 81 -5.84 -11.28 8.38
C ARG A 81 -7.29 -11.51 7.97
N TRP A 82 -7.74 -10.89 6.88
CA TRP A 82 -9.05 -11.16 6.24
C TRP A 82 -8.89 -11.46 4.75
N SER A 83 -9.93 -12.01 4.15
CA SER A 83 -9.95 -12.34 2.73
C SER A 83 -10.46 -11.16 1.88
N PHE A 84 -9.83 -10.91 0.74
CA PHE A 84 -10.34 -9.98 -0.27
C PHE A 84 -11.32 -10.66 -1.25
N THR A 85 -11.32 -11.98 -1.32
CA THR A 85 -12.17 -12.75 -2.24
C THR A 85 -13.49 -13.16 -1.63
N THR A 86 -13.53 -13.27 -0.31
CA THR A 86 -14.75 -13.60 0.46
C THR A 86 -14.83 -12.64 1.64
N ASP A 87 -15.93 -11.93 1.77
CA ASP A 87 -16.14 -11.07 2.93
C ASP A 87 -16.19 -11.90 4.22
N GLY A 88 -15.86 -11.28 5.35
CA GLY A 88 -15.89 -11.93 6.66
C GLY A 88 -14.88 -11.31 7.64
N SER A 89 -15.05 -11.67 8.89
CA SER A 89 -14.18 -11.22 9.97
C SER A 89 -12.76 -11.75 9.82
N SER A 90 -11.81 -11.02 10.39
CA SER A 90 -10.41 -11.41 10.40
C SER A 90 -10.14 -12.61 11.29
N THR A 91 -9.00 -13.22 11.07
CA THR A 91 -8.41 -14.23 11.95
C THR A 91 -7.04 -13.76 12.42
N ASP A 92 -6.71 -14.04 13.67
CA ASP A 92 -5.36 -13.89 14.20
C ASP A 92 -4.45 -14.94 13.56
N VAL A 93 -3.38 -14.50 12.92
CA VAL A 93 -2.44 -15.37 12.20
C VAL A 93 -1.03 -15.31 12.77
N GLY A 94 -0.79 -14.52 13.81
CA GLY A 94 0.50 -14.38 14.47
C GLY A 94 0.68 -13.07 15.19
N ASP A 95 1.88 -12.83 15.70
CA ASP A 95 2.25 -11.65 16.46
C ASP A 95 3.41 -10.90 15.83
N VAL A 96 3.43 -9.58 15.95
CA VAL A 96 4.65 -8.77 15.73
C VAL A 96 5.67 -9.03 16.82
N VAL A 97 6.94 -8.75 16.56
CA VAL A 97 8.04 -9.06 17.51
C VAL A 97 7.84 -8.39 18.86
N VAL A 98 7.38 -7.15 18.87
CA VAL A 98 7.05 -6.39 20.08
C VAL A 98 5.74 -5.64 19.87
N ALA A 99 4.78 -5.81 20.79
CA ALA A 99 3.51 -5.10 20.78
C ALA A 99 3.73 -3.58 20.74
N ARG A 100 3.11 -2.90 19.78
CA ARG A 100 3.30 -1.46 19.54
C ARG A 100 2.14 -0.83 18.78
N ASN A 101 2.11 0.50 18.82
CA ASN A 101 1.16 1.31 18.05
C ASN A 101 1.87 2.42 17.29
N HIS A 102 1.15 3.17 16.47
CA HIS A 102 1.68 4.31 15.73
C HIS A 102 2.93 3.97 14.88
N HIS A 103 2.93 2.81 14.28
CA HIS A 103 3.92 2.34 13.31
C HIS A 103 3.44 2.61 11.87
N SER A 104 4.29 2.43 10.89
CA SER A 104 3.95 2.48 9.46
C SER A 104 3.93 1.08 8.87
N GLY A 105 3.02 0.83 7.91
CA GLY A 105 2.92 -0.46 7.23
C GLY A 105 3.40 -0.40 5.79
N GLN A 106 4.10 -1.45 5.36
CA GLN A 106 4.56 -1.63 4.00
C GLN A 106 4.35 -3.08 3.56
N SER A 107 4.32 -3.33 2.26
CA SER A 107 4.18 -4.69 1.73
C SER A 107 5.01 -4.93 0.47
N SER A 108 5.57 -6.12 0.38
CA SER A 108 6.10 -6.70 -0.86
C SER A 108 5.08 -7.66 -1.47
N LYS A 109 5.44 -8.33 -2.55
CA LYS A 109 4.62 -9.41 -3.15
C LYS A 109 4.40 -10.61 -2.21
N THR A 110 5.27 -10.80 -1.22
CA THR A 110 5.31 -12.03 -0.41
C THR A 110 5.21 -11.79 1.08
N ASP A 111 5.48 -10.58 1.53
CA ASP A 111 5.65 -10.28 2.94
C ASP A 111 5.02 -8.94 3.32
N GLY A 112 4.47 -8.87 4.54
CA GLY A 112 4.06 -7.66 5.20
C GLY A 112 5.14 -7.14 6.14
N TYR A 113 5.19 -5.82 6.30
CA TYR A 113 6.17 -5.12 7.15
C TYR A 113 5.48 -4.07 8.00
N ILE A 114 6.01 -3.86 9.21
CA ILE A 114 5.73 -2.67 10.02
C ILE A 114 7.04 -2.07 10.49
N SER A 115 7.10 -0.74 10.54
CA SER A 115 8.33 0.01 10.86
C SER A 115 8.09 1.11 11.88
N GLY A 116 9.01 1.23 12.85
CA GLY A 116 8.98 2.23 13.89
C GLY A 116 7.84 2.08 14.90
N SER A 117 7.74 3.01 15.82
CA SER A 117 6.60 3.18 16.74
C SER A 117 6.70 4.49 17.52
N TYR A 118 5.58 4.92 18.13
CA TYR A 118 5.48 6.07 19.02
C TYR A 118 4.39 5.82 20.06
N GLU A 119 4.60 6.27 21.31
CA GLU A 119 3.72 6.19 22.48
C GLU A 119 3.26 4.79 22.98
N GLN A 120 3.12 4.70 24.30
CA GLN A 120 2.55 3.58 25.09
C GLN A 120 3.03 2.17 24.69
N GLY A 121 4.31 2.06 24.42
CA GLY A 121 5.08 0.85 24.14
C GLY A 121 6.54 1.25 24.01
N PRO A 122 7.44 0.31 23.84
CA PRO A 122 8.83 0.66 23.57
C PRO A 122 8.88 1.43 22.25
N VAL A 123 9.40 2.66 22.31
CA VAL A 123 9.79 3.38 21.09
C VAL A 123 10.89 2.56 20.41
N THR A 124 10.65 2.13 19.19
CA THR A 124 11.55 1.25 18.48
C THR A 124 11.91 1.78 17.10
N LEU A 125 13.11 1.43 16.66
CA LEU A 125 13.53 1.55 15.26
C LEU A 125 13.09 0.35 14.44
N ALA A 126 12.74 -0.77 15.08
CA ALA A 126 12.58 -2.07 14.45
C ALA A 126 11.62 -2.06 13.27
N ILE A 127 12.04 -2.78 12.23
CA ILE A 127 11.23 -3.17 11.09
C ILE A 127 10.94 -4.66 11.25
N ASP A 128 9.68 -5.01 11.48
CA ASP A 128 9.24 -6.40 11.57
C ASP A 128 8.68 -6.86 10.23
N ARG A 129 8.85 -8.15 9.92
CA ARG A 129 8.39 -8.79 8.68
C ARG A 129 7.69 -10.11 8.97
N TRP A 130 6.59 -10.40 8.26
CA TRP A 130 5.94 -11.73 8.24
C TRP A 130 5.58 -12.13 6.82
N SER A 131 5.54 -13.44 6.57
CA SER A 131 5.22 -14.00 5.25
C SER A 131 3.72 -14.13 5.04
N PHE A 132 3.22 -13.76 3.85
CA PHE A 132 1.82 -13.96 3.45
C PHE A 132 1.51 -15.43 3.12
N SER A 133 2.50 -16.23 2.76
CA SER A 133 2.29 -17.63 2.36
C SER A 133 2.27 -18.59 3.55
N SER A 134 3.21 -18.43 4.48
CA SER A 134 3.31 -19.32 5.66
C SER A 134 2.52 -18.80 6.85
N GLU A 135 2.26 -17.49 6.87
CA GLU A 135 1.69 -16.79 8.03
C GLU A 135 2.52 -17.02 9.32
N GLY A 136 2.02 -16.63 10.48
CA GLY A 136 2.72 -16.80 11.75
C GLY A 136 3.38 -15.51 12.24
N ASN A 137 4.19 -15.64 13.28
CA ASN A 137 4.82 -14.51 13.95
C ASN A 137 5.81 -13.80 13.04
N ALA A 138 5.84 -12.47 13.17
CA ALA A 138 6.84 -11.65 12.51
C ALA A 138 8.25 -11.93 13.05
N VAL A 139 9.24 -11.65 12.24
CA VAL A 139 10.66 -11.68 12.58
C VAL A 139 11.26 -10.29 12.41
N ASP A 140 12.32 -10.01 13.12
CA ASP A 140 13.12 -8.81 12.94
C ASP A 140 13.73 -8.79 11.52
N HIS A 141 13.50 -7.69 10.80
CA HIS A 141 14.01 -7.48 9.44
C HIS A 141 15.15 -6.47 9.40
N GLY A 142 15.20 -5.55 10.35
CA GLY A 142 16.19 -4.47 10.46
C GLY A 142 15.64 -3.27 11.21
N ASP A 143 16.34 -2.14 11.10
CA ASP A 143 16.01 -0.92 11.82
C ASP A 143 15.84 0.30 10.89
N LEU A 144 14.98 1.25 11.28
CA LEU A 144 14.96 2.59 10.72
C LEU A 144 16.28 3.31 11.01
N ALA A 145 16.75 4.15 10.10
CA ALA A 145 17.94 4.99 10.30
C ALA A 145 17.71 6.06 11.38
N VAL A 146 16.49 6.57 11.44
CA VAL A 146 16.06 7.59 12.40
C VAL A 146 14.76 7.15 13.05
N GLN A 147 14.71 7.21 14.37
CA GLN A 147 13.52 6.83 15.12
C GLN A 147 12.34 7.73 14.75
N SER A 148 11.25 7.12 14.34
CA SER A 148 10.00 7.78 13.98
C SER A 148 8.81 6.85 14.21
N GLY A 149 7.74 7.42 14.72
CA GLY A 149 6.42 6.76 14.75
C GLY A 149 5.36 7.72 14.23
N THR A 150 4.14 7.27 14.06
CA THR A 150 3.04 8.06 13.45
C THR A 150 3.34 8.59 12.04
N GLY A 151 4.37 8.06 11.40
CA GLY A 151 4.65 8.28 9.97
C GLY A 151 3.68 7.49 9.11
N THR A 152 3.91 7.50 7.82
CA THR A 152 3.16 6.64 6.91
C THR A 152 4.09 5.76 6.07
N GLY A 153 3.53 4.62 5.61
CA GLY A 153 4.24 3.68 4.77
C GLY A 153 3.88 3.84 3.30
N GLN A 154 4.88 3.66 2.46
CA GLN A 154 4.72 3.48 1.02
C GLN A 154 5.56 2.28 0.59
N SER A 155 5.20 1.70 -0.55
CA SER A 155 5.87 0.52 -1.09
C SER A 155 6.12 0.66 -2.58
N SER A 156 7.33 0.31 -3.02
CA SER A 156 7.63 0.00 -4.41
C SER A 156 7.69 -1.51 -4.60
N GLU A 157 8.02 -1.98 -5.78
CA GLU A 157 8.19 -3.42 -6.02
C GLU A 157 9.30 -4.05 -5.15
N THR A 158 10.32 -3.29 -4.79
CA THR A 158 11.54 -3.80 -4.14
C THR A 158 11.84 -3.20 -2.77
N HIS A 159 11.23 -2.08 -2.43
CA HIS A 159 11.54 -1.34 -1.20
C HIS A 159 10.28 -0.87 -0.47
N GLY A 160 10.37 -0.88 0.87
CA GLY A 160 9.48 -0.18 1.77
C GLY A 160 10.03 1.20 2.11
N TYR A 161 9.11 2.13 2.35
CA TYR A 161 9.42 3.50 2.75
C TYR A 161 8.66 3.86 4.04
N HIS A 162 9.34 4.58 4.91
CA HIS A 162 8.75 5.19 6.10
C HIS A 162 8.96 6.70 6.02
N SER A 163 7.87 7.46 5.92
CA SER A 163 7.93 8.91 5.70
C SER A 163 7.45 9.67 6.93
N GLY A 164 8.16 10.73 7.31
CA GLY A 164 7.82 11.67 8.36
C GLY A 164 7.57 11.03 9.73
N GLY A 165 6.60 11.54 10.47
CA GLY A 165 6.20 11.04 11.79
C GLY A 165 6.69 11.90 12.96
N LEU A 166 6.76 11.29 14.15
CA LEU A 166 7.19 11.92 15.40
C LEU A 166 8.41 11.21 15.97
N ALA A 167 9.36 12.01 16.45
CA ALA A 167 10.44 11.54 17.31
C ALA A 167 9.91 11.22 18.71
N SER A 168 10.62 10.37 19.47
CA SER A 168 10.35 10.14 20.90
C SER A 168 10.38 11.43 21.75
N SER A 169 11.11 12.43 21.32
CA SER A 169 11.15 13.78 21.93
C SER A 169 9.93 14.65 21.61
N GLY A 170 8.97 14.18 20.78
CA GLY A 170 7.80 14.92 20.33
C GLY A 170 8.04 15.84 19.12
N GLY A 171 9.26 15.84 18.53
CA GLY A 171 9.56 16.63 17.33
C GLY A 171 9.01 15.98 16.05
N TYR A 172 8.37 16.76 15.19
CA TYR A 172 7.92 16.29 13.88
C TYR A 172 9.10 16.00 12.97
N ARG A 173 8.95 14.98 12.13
CA ARG A 173 9.94 14.51 11.16
C ARG A 173 9.47 14.77 9.74
N ASN A 174 10.45 14.98 8.84
CA ASN A 174 10.23 15.01 7.39
C ASN A 174 11.02 13.94 6.64
N ASN A 175 11.86 13.17 7.32
CA ASN A 175 12.67 12.12 6.70
C ASN A 175 11.85 11.13 5.87
N ILE A 176 12.38 10.72 4.72
CA ILE A 176 11.93 9.57 3.94
C ILE A 176 13.01 8.50 4.07
N GLN A 177 12.68 7.42 4.75
CA GLN A 177 13.59 6.32 5.04
C GLN A 177 13.23 5.11 4.17
N LYS A 178 14.20 4.54 3.47
CA LYS A 178 14.03 3.44 2.52
C LYS A 178 14.74 2.18 3.00
N PHE A 179 14.07 1.03 2.97
CA PHE A 179 14.65 -0.29 3.25
C PHE A 179 14.30 -1.30 2.16
N LEU A 180 15.19 -2.27 1.97
CA LEU A 180 15.04 -3.31 0.94
C LEU A 180 14.12 -4.44 1.44
N PHE A 181 13.21 -4.93 0.61
CA PHE A 181 12.36 -6.09 0.91
C PHE A 181 13.09 -7.44 0.82
N ALA A 182 14.28 -7.49 0.20
CA ALA A 182 15.07 -8.72 0.12
C ALA A 182 15.39 -9.30 1.51
N THR A 183 15.41 -10.64 1.58
CA THR A 183 15.47 -11.37 2.86
C THR A 183 16.87 -11.74 3.34
N SER A 184 17.91 -11.34 2.64
CA SER A 184 19.30 -11.69 2.98
C SER A 184 20.02 -10.51 3.66
N GLY A 185 20.48 -10.74 4.88
CA GLY A 185 21.28 -9.77 5.65
C GLY A 185 20.44 -8.83 6.52
N THR A 186 21.11 -7.87 7.14
CA THR A 186 20.45 -6.80 7.90
C THR A 186 19.96 -5.74 6.91
N ASN A 187 18.65 -5.53 6.85
CA ASN A 187 18.02 -4.63 5.90
C ASN A 187 17.63 -3.30 6.58
N ASN A 188 18.60 -2.66 7.23
CA ASN A 188 18.40 -1.35 7.85
C ASN A 188 18.01 -0.31 6.79
N ALA A 189 17.07 0.55 7.17
CA ALA A 189 16.70 1.67 6.34
C ALA A 189 17.82 2.71 6.23
N THR A 190 17.82 3.42 5.14
CA THR A 190 18.64 4.63 4.93
C THR A 190 17.74 5.85 4.84
N ASP A 191 18.14 6.94 5.43
CA ASP A 191 17.52 8.26 5.24
C ASP A 191 17.94 8.79 3.86
N ILE A 192 16.99 8.91 2.94
CA ILE A 192 17.28 9.15 1.53
C ILE A 192 16.82 10.52 1.04
N ALA A 193 15.86 11.15 1.73
CA ALA A 193 15.20 12.35 1.26
C ALA A 193 14.28 12.94 2.34
N ASP A 194 13.65 14.07 2.03
CA ASP A 194 12.71 14.76 2.91
C ASP A 194 11.36 15.04 2.25
N LEU A 195 10.29 14.97 3.05
CA LEU A 195 9.02 15.62 2.76
C LEU A 195 9.20 17.15 2.82
N LEU A 196 8.33 17.90 2.14
CA LEU A 196 8.37 19.37 2.19
C LEU A 196 8.12 19.92 3.60
N VAL A 197 7.27 19.27 4.35
CA VAL A 197 6.89 19.72 5.71
C VAL A 197 6.98 18.55 6.69
N ALA A 198 7.65 18.78 7.81
CA ALA A 198 7.69 17.83 8.92
C ALA A 198 6.28 17.65 9.52
N ARG A 199 5.78 16.42 9.51
CA ARG A 199 4.39 16.11 9.90
C ARG A 199 4.20 14.66 10.32
N ALA A 200 3.06 14.38 10.95
CA ALA A 200 2.68 13.07 11.44
C ALA A 200 1.19 12.77 11.19
N VAL A 201 0.78 11.51 11.36
CA VAL A 201 -0.63 11.06 11.38
C VAL A 201 -1.38 11.37 10.08
N TYR A 202 -0.81 11.03 8.95
CA TYR A 202 -1.32 11.33 7.61
C TYR A 202 -1.52 10.06 6.76
N ALA A 203 -2.24 10.21 5.65
CA ALA A 203 -2.49 9.12 4.72
C ALA A 203 -1.31 8.91 3.77
N GLY A 204 -0.89 7.67 3.61
CA GLY A 204 0.11 7.25 2.63
C GLY A 204 -0.51 6.43 1.52
N SER A 205 -0.04 6.63 0.30
CA SER A 205 -0.41 5.81 -0.84
C SER A 205 0.77 5.67 -1.80
N SER A 206 0.67 4.72 -2.71
CA SER A 206 1.72 4.41 -3.67
C SER A 206 1.13 4.24 -5.05
N SER A 207 1.80 4.79 -6.07
CA SER A 207 1.66 4.35 -7.45
C SER A 207 2.80 3.38 -7.78
N THR A 208 2.84 2.86 -8.99
CA THR A 208 3.94 2.01 -9.45
C THR A 208 5.31 2.70 -9.44
N THR A 209 5.35 4.02 -9.44
CA THR A 209 6.58 4.81 -9.61
C THR A 209 6.84 5.82 -8.48
N HIS A 210 5.86 6.15 -7.66
CA HIS A 210 5.97 7.19 -6.64
C HIS A 210 5.25 6.84 -5.35
N GLY A 211 5.82 7.28 -4.23
CA GLY A 211 5.14 7.37 -2.94
C GLY A 211 4.47 8.72 -2.74
N TYR A 212 3.35 8.74 -2.05
CA TYR A 212 2.55 9.93 -1.74
C TYR A 212 2.27 10.01 -0.24
N SER A 213 2.23 11.23 0.25
CA SER A 213 1.91 11.57 1.64
C SER A 213 0.92 12.72 1.66
N ALA A 214 -0.27 12.51 2.18
CA ALA A 214 -1.38 13.46 2.07
C ALA A 214 -1.93 13.90 3.43
N GLY A 215 -2.03 15.21 3.66
CA GLY A 215 -2.58 15.79 4.88
C GLY A 215 -1.68 15.68 6.10
N GLY A 216 -2.28 15.45 7.28
CA GLY A 216 -1.61 15.22 8.55
C GLY A 216 -1.48 16.43 9.44
N ASN A 217 -0.78 16.26 10.55
CA ASN A 217 -0.60 17.26 11.62
C ASN A 217 0.85 17.75 11.65
N THR A 218 1.04 19.07 11.76
CA THR A 218 2.35 19.74 11.85
C THR A 218 2.64 20.35 13.22
N GLY A 219 1.74 20.16 14.19
CA GLY A 219 1.85 20.59 15.58
C GLY A 219 0.60 21.30 16.10
N GLY A 220 0.18 20.94 17.29
CA GLY A 220 -1.02 21.50 17.93
C GLY A 220 -2.28 21.21 17.13
N VAL A 221 -3.00 22.26 16.77
CA VAL A 221 -4.24 22.20 15.96
C VAL A 221 -4.00 22.49 14.48
N ASN A 222 -2.73 22.51 14.03
CA ASN A 222 -2.39 22.84 12.67
C ASN A 222 -2.38 21.57 11.81
N PHE A 223 -3.37 21.44 10.96
CA PHE A 223 -3.47 20.37 9.99
C PHE A 223 -2.93 20.85 8.64
N ASN A 224 -2.19 19.99 7.97
CA ASN A 224 -1.63 20.25 6.64
C ASN A 224 -2.57 19.71 5.57
N THR A 225 -2.64 20.39 4.43
CA THR A 225 -3.42 19.93 3.27
C THR A 225 -2.53 19.35 2.16
N THR A 226 -1.24 19.65 2.17
CA THR A 226 -0.33 19.29 1.08
C THR A 226 -0.32 17.80 0.79
N ILE A 227 -0.34 17.46 -0.50
CA ILE A 227 -0.05 16.14 -1.03
C ILE A 227 1.36 16.17 -1.59
N ASP A 228 2.30 15.54 -0.87
CA ASP A 228 3.69 15.38 -1.31
C ASP A 228 3.84 14.11 -2.12
N LYS A 229 4.69 14.17 -3.15
CA LYS A 229 5.07 13.04 -4.00
C LYS A 229 6.58 12.90 -4.10
N PHE A 230 7.11 11.70 -3.92
CA PHE A 230 8.53 11.38 -4.13
C PHE A 230 8.70 10.17 -5.07
N PRO A 231 9.73 10.16 -5.94
CA PRO A 231 9.95 9.06 -6.88
C PRO A 231 10.62 7.86 -6.22
N PHE A 232 10.26 6.65 -6.65
CA PHE A 232 10.93 5.41 -6.20
C PHE A 232 12.25 5.15 -6.94
N ALA A 233 12.40 5.67 -8.15
CA ALA A 233 13.57 5.44 -8.99
C ALA A 233 14.80 6.25 -8.57
N THR A 234 14.61 7.35 -7.84
CA THR A 234 15.70 8.23 -7.42
C THR A 234 15.52 8.67 -5.97
N ASP A 235 16.63 8.79 -5.24
CA ASP A 235 16.64 9.28 -3.87
C ASP A 235 16.61 10.81 -3.89
N SER A 236 15.42 11.40 -3.93
CA SER A 236 15.20 12.85 -4.00
C SER A 236 14.03 13.31 -3.16
N ASN A 237 14.10 14.56 -2.70
CA ASN A 237 13.07 15.17 -1.87
C ASN A 237 11.70 15.14 -2.55
N ALA A 238 10.67 15.06 -1.74
CA ALA A 238 9.30 15.14 -2.20
C ALA A 238 8.99 16.53 -2.82
N THR A 239 8.02 16.54 -3.71
CA THR A 239 7.47 17.75 -4.33
C THR A 239 5.99 17.87 -4.02
N ASP A 240 5.51 19.10 -3.84
CA ASP A 240 4.10 19.42 -3.76
C ASP A 240 3.42 19.16 -5.12
N VAL A 241 2.35 18.38 -5.09
CA VAL A 241 1.56 18.07 -6.30
C VAL A 241 0.10 18.47 -6.18
N GLY A 242 -0.33 18.91 -5.00
CA GLY A 242 -1.71 19.36 -4.77
C GLY A 242 -2.08 19.37 -3.29
N ASP A 243 -3.33 19.65 -3.04
CA ASP A 243 -3.88 19.78 -1.69
C ASP A 243 -5.06 18.82 -1.45
N CYS A 244 -5.18 18.38 -0.21
CA CYS A 244 -6.41 17.78 0.29
C CYS A 244 -7.50 18.85 0.35
N ASP A 245 -8.70 18.56 -0.10
CA ASP A 245 -9.87 19.45 -0.03
C ASP A 245 -10.23 19.83 1.41
N THR A 246 -9.90 18.96 2.34
CA THR A 246 -10.02 19.20 3.78
C THR A 246 -8.79 18.62 4.49
N SER A 247 -8.20 19.41 5.38
CA SER A 247 -7.08 18.95 6.21
C SER A 247 -7.58 17.99 7.28
N THR A 248 -7.02 16.78 7.30
CA THR A 248 -7.35 15.75 8.28
C THR A 248 -6.10 15.05 8.82
N SER A 249 -6.20 14.51 10.02
CA SER A 249 -5.20 13.60 10.59
C SER A 249 -5.84 12.30 11.04
N GLY A 250 -5.04 11.24 11.14
CA GLY A 250 -5.55 9.92 11.52
C GLY A 250 -6.42 9.26 10.47
N SER A 251 -6.26 9.65 9.21
CA SER A 251 -6.93 9.05 8.06
C SER A 251 -6.21 7.79 7.59
N ALA A 252 -6.94 6.86 7.01
CA ALA A 252 -6.37 5.74 6.28
C ALA A 252 -5.96 6.16 4.86
N GLY A 253 -4.80 5.69 4.41
CA GLY A 253 -4.40 5.76 3.01
C GLY A 253 -4.64 4.42 2.31
N THR A 254 -5.16 4.46 1.09
CA THR A 254 -5.27 3.30 0.20
C THR A 254 -4.94 3.72 -1.22
N SER A 255 -4.72 2.76 -2.10
CA SER A 255 -4.30 3.01 -3.48
C SER A 255 -5.09 2.17 -4.47
N SER A 256 -5.28 2.70 -5.66
CA SER A 256 -5.56 1.93 -6.88
C SER A 256 -4.41 2.16 -7.86
N LEU A 257 -4.47 1.58 -9.05
CA LEU A 257 -3.47 1.84 -10.10
C LEU A 257 -3.40 3.32 -10.51
N THR A 258 -4.48 4.08 -10.32
CA THR A 258 -4.63 5.43 -10.86
C THR A 258 -4.86 6.52 -9.82
N HIS A 259 -5.23 6.15 -8.59
CA HIS A 259 -5.61 7.10 -7.54
C HIS A 259 -5.10 6.69 -6.16
N GLY A 260 -4.73 7.69 -5.37
CA GLY A 260 -4.63 7.59 -3.92
C GLY A 260 -5.94 8.00 -3.25
N TYR A 261 -6.25 7.38 -2.12
CA TYR A 261 -7.46 7.63 -1.34
C TYR A 261 -7.11 8.02 0.10
N ILE A 262 -7.93 8.88 0.67
CA ILE A 262 -7.84 9.36 2.05
C ILE A 262 -9.20 9.11 2.69
N SER A 263 -9.28 8.18 3.64
CA SER A 263 -10.53 7.74 4.23
C SER A 263 -10.61 8.07 5.70
N GLY A 264 -11.72 8.65 6.15
CA GLY A 264 -11.93 9.04 7.55
C GLY A 264 -10.99 10.15 8.02
N GLY A 265 -10.59 10.08 9.29
CA GLY A 265 -9.73 11.06 9.94
C GLY A 265 -10.50 12.10 10.76
N SER A 266 -9.78 13.11 11.25
CA SER A 266 -10.33 14.19 12.08
C SER A 266 -9.73 15.54 11.68
N ALA A 267 -10.61 16.53 11.58
CA ALA A 267 -10.27 17.96 11.42
C ALA A 267 -10.85 18.79 12.61
N GLY A 268 -10.98 18.15 13.78
CA GLY A 268 -11.73 18.57 14.93
C GLY A 268 -12.80 17.49 15.20
N PRO A 269 -13.99 17.48 14.56
CA PRO A 269 -14.82 16.28 14.52
C PRO A 269 -14.21 15.21 13.59
N VAL A 270 -14.51 13.94 13.87
CA VAL A 270 -14.19 12.84 12.97
C VAL A 270 -15.06 12.91 11.71
N THR A 271 -14.54 12.46 10.58
CA THR A 271 -15.25 12.43 9.29
C THR A 271 -15.41 11.01 8.77
N SER A 272 -16.46 10.79 7.97
CA SER A 272 -16.70 9.55 7.22
C SER A 272 -16.15 9.61 5.78
N ASN A 273 -15.83 10.79 5.26
CA ASN A 273 -15.51 10.99 3.84
C ASN A 273 -14.39 10.09 3.34
N ILE A 274 -14.57 9.58 2.12
CA ILE A 274 -13.56 8.91 1.32
C ILE A 274 -13.21 9.84 0.16
N ARG A 275 -12.03 10.43 0.22
CA ARG A 275 -11.50 11.36 -0.77
C ARG A 275 -10.52 10.66 -1.68
N LYS A 276 -10.41 11.11 -2.92
CA LYS A 276 -9.44 10.58 -3.88
C LYS A 276 -8.67 11.66 -4.61
N TYR A 277 -7.45 11.38 -5.01
CA TYR A 277 -6.63 12.21 -5.89
C TYR A 277 -5.94 11.35 -6.95
N SER A 278 -5.76 11.92 -8.14
CA SER A 278 -5.20 11.19 -9.28
C SER A 278 -3.67 11.08 -9.20
N PHE A 279 -3.11 9.95 -9.62
CA PHE A 279 -1.68 9.78 -9.81
C PHE A 279 -1.18 10.33 -11.16
N ALA A 280 -2.09 10.68 -12.07
CA ALA A 280 -1.73 11.30 -13.35
C ALA A 280 -1.03 12.65 -13.16
N SER A 281 -0.29 13.08 -14.17
CA SER A 281 0.38 14.39 -14.19
C SER A 281 -0.62 15.56 -14.13
N GLY A 282 -0.20 16.67 -13.54
CA GLY A 282 -1.01 17.87 -13.33
C GLY A 282 -1.25 18.13 -11.84
N THR A 283 -2.15 19.04 -11.52
CA THR A 283 -2.55 19.31 -10.14
C THR A 283 -3.34 18.11 -9.59
N GLN A 284 -2.87 17.55 -8.48
CA GLN A 284 -3.39 16.31 -7.89
C GLN A 284 -4.18 16.62 -6.60
N ASN A 285 -5.04 17.64 -6.62
CA ASN A 285 -5.89 17.92 -5.47
C ASN A 285 -6.85 16.77 -5.20
N SER A 286 -7.08 16.48 -3.93
CA SER A 286 -8.11 15.52 -3.58
C SER A 286 -9.51 16.10 -3.79
N VAL A 287 -10.43 15.23 -4.10
CA VAL A 287 -11.85 15.54 -4.19
C VAL A 287 -12.67 14.56 -3.35
N ASP A 288 -13.71 15.09 -2.72
CA ASP A 288 -14.75 14.28 -2.12
C ASP A 288 -15.70 13.82 -3.23
N GLY A 289 -15.72 12.54 -3.53
CA GLY A 289 -16.60 11.95 -4.54
C GLY A 289 -18.02 11.64 -4.02
N GLY A 290 -18.30 11.96 -2.75
CA GLY A 290 -19.55 11.63 -2.08
C GLY A 290 -19.61 10.18 -1.56
N ALA A 291 -18.51 9.48 -1.55
CA ALA A 291 -18.37 8.17 -0.92
C ALA A 291 -18.03 8.34 0.57
N ASP A 292 -18.66 7.56 1.43
CA ASP A 292 -18.51 7.63 2.88
C ASP A 292 -18.26 6.25 3.51
N LEU A 293 -17.54 6.24 4.62
CA LEU A 293 -17.58 5.15 5.60
C LEU A 293 -18.95 5.13 6.29
N SER A 294 -19.35 4.02 6.87
CA SER A 294 -20.61 3.89 7.61
C SER A 294 -20.73 4.87 8.79
N ALA A 295 -19.60 5.24 9.37
CA ALA A 295 -19.50 6.23 10.44
C ALA A 295 -18.15 6.97 10.39
N GLY A 296 -18.16 8.25 10.80
CA GLY A 296 -16.94 9.04 10.98
C GLY A 296 -16.03 8.44 12.04
N ARG A 297 -14.75 8.25 11.72
CA ARG A 297 -13.74 7.73 12.64
C ARG A 297 -12.32 8.12 12.22
N SER A 298 -11.43 8.20 13.21
CA SER A 298 -10.01 8.51 13.03
C SER A 298 -9.13 7.39 13.58
N ALA A 299 -7.82 7.53 13.42
CA ALA A 299 -6.84 6.49 13.78
C ALA A 299 -7.19 5.14 13.12
N VAL A 300 -7.66 5.22 11.90
CA VAL A 300 -8.07 4.10 11.05
C VAL A 300 -6.89 3.55 10.29
N THR A 301 -7.03 2.32 9.84
CA THR A 301 -6.05 1.60 9.04
C THR A 301 -6.63 1.33 7.64
N GLY A 302 -5.82 1.42 6.59
CA GLY A 302 -6.28 1.20 5.20
C GLY A 302 -5.37 0.23 4.46
N CYS A 303 -5.94 -0.68 3.70
CA CYS A 303 -5.21 -1.51 2.72
C CYS A 303 -6.03 -1.64 1.44
N SER A 304 -5.41 -2.11 0.39
CA SER A 304 -6.00 -2.16 -0.95
C SER A 304 -5.95 -3.56 -1.54
N SER A 305 -6.99 -3.92 -2.26
CA SER A 305 -6.93 -4.92 -3.30
C SER A 305 -6.94 -4.23 -4.67
N GLU A 306 -6.88 -4.98 -5.74
CA GLU A 306 -6.95 -4.44 -7.11
C GLU A 306 -8.26 -3.65 -7.36
N THR A 307 -9.35 -4.03 -6.70
CA THR A 307 -10.70 -3.50 -6.97
C THR A 307 -11.33 -2.75 -5.81
N PHE A 308 -10.78 -2.90 -4.59
CA PHE A 308 -11.35 -2.31 -3.38
C PHE A 308 -10.29 -1.67 -2.48
N GLY A 309 -10.62 -0.52 -1.91
CA GLY A 309 -9.99 0.00 -0.71
C GLY A 309 -10.69 -0.56 0.53
N TYR A 310 -9.92 -0.89 1.57
CA TYR A 310 -10.40 -1.37 2.85
C TYR A 310 -10.00 -0.42 3.96
N VAL A 311 -10.91 -0.20 4.90
CA VAL A 311 -10.67 0.59 6.11
C VAL A 311 -11.08 -0.22 7.33
N ALA A 312 -10.17 -0.39 8.27
CA ALA A 312 -10.41 -1.23 9.43
C ALA A 312 -10.09 -0.52 10.75
N GLY A 313 -10.83 -0.89 11.80
CA GLY A 313 -10.65 -0.37 13.15
C GLY A 313 -10.86 1.15 13.26
N GLY A 314 -10.13 1.77 14.17
CA GLY A 314 -10.17 3.21 14.43
C GLY A 314 -10.99 3.59 15.66
N ASN A 315 -11.23 4.90 15.79
CA ASN A 315 -11.95 5.49 16.91
C ASN A 315 -13.10 6.38 16.43
N ALA A 316 -14.32 6.05 16.82
CA ALA A 316 -15.56 6.78 16.57
C ALA A 316 -16.19 7.33 17.86
N GLY A 317 -15.35 7.73 18.83
CA GLY A 317 -15.74 8.03 20.23
C GLY A 317 -15.39 6.87 21.17
N ALA A 318 -15.34 5.65 20.64
CA ALA A 318 -14.74 4.45 21.22
C ALA A 318 -14.00 3.70 20.12
N ASN A 319 -13.08 2.82 20.49
CA ASN A 319 -12.41 1.96 19.51
C ASN A 319 -13.40 0.98 18.92
N VAL A 320 -13.24 0.70 17.63
CA VAL A 320 -14.09 -0.23 16.87
C VAL A 320 -13.24 -1.32 16.21
N ASN A 321 -13.89 -2.41 15.79
CA ASN A 321 -13.27 -3.53 15.07
C ASN A 321 -13.76 -3.68 13.62
N ILE A 322 -14.63 -2.82 13.14
CA ILE A 322 -15.27 -2.89 11.82
C ILE A 322 -14.24 -2.90 10.71
N ILE A 323 -14.42 -3.80 9.74
CA ILE A 323 -13.73 -3.80 8.45
C ILE A 323 -14.72 -3.38 7.38
N GLU A 324 -14.47 -2.28 6.72
CA GLU A 324 -15.29 -1.79 5.59
C GLU A 324 -14.50 -1.82 4.30
N LYS A 325 -15.19 -2.05 3.19
CA LYS A 325 -14.63 -1.93 1.84
C LYS A 325 -15.44 -0.98 0.96
N TYR A 326 -14.77 -0.29 0.07
CA TYR A 326 -15.36 0.54 -0.98
C TYR A 326 -14.70 0.26 -2.33
N SER A 327 -15.47 0.40 -3.40
CA SER A 327 -14.96 0.19 -4.77
C SER A 327 -14.02 1.32 -5.19
N VAL A 328 -12.85 0.98 -5.79
CA VAL A 328 -11.95 1.98 -6.38
C VAL A 328 -12.36 2.39 -7.79
N SER A 329 -13.37 1.75 -8.37
CA SER A 329 -13.90 2.07 -9.71
C SER A 329 -15.16 2.93 -9.68
N THR A 330 -15.84 3.03 -8.54
CA THR A 330 -17.08 3.78 -8.38
C THR A 330 -17.04 4.60 -7.09
N ASP A 331 -17.62 5.79 -7.10
CA ASP A 331 -17.75 6.64 -5.91
C ASP A 331 -19.00 6.17 -5.12
N SER A 332 -18.88 5.05 -4.42
CA SER A 332 -19.96 4.46 -3.61
C SER A 332 -19.53 4.32 -2.16
N ASN A 333 -20.49 4.42 -1.25
CA ASN A 333 -20.25 4.24 0.17
C ASN A 333 -19.59 2.89 0.48
N ALA A 334 -18.77 2.89 1.51
CA ALA A 334 -18.19 1.67 2.03
C ALA A 334 -19.29 0.76 2.63
N THR A 335 -19.03 -0.53 2.58
CA THR A 335 -19.90 -1.55 3.19
C THR A 335 -19.12 -2.30 4.26
N ASP A 336 -19.76 -2.55 5.38
CA ASP A 336 -19.25 -3.44 6.42
C ASP A 336 -19.14 -4.87 5.87
N VAL A 337 -17.96 -5.46 6.01
CA VAL A 337 -17.66 -6.81 5.50
C VAL A 337 -17.16 -7.76 6.58
N GLY A 338 -17.00 -7.29 7.81
CA GLY A 338 -16.58 -8.11 8.95
C GLY A 338 -15.85 -7.31 10.02
N ASP A 339 -15.29 -8.01 10.97
CA ASP A 339 -14.65 -7.45 12.16
C ASP A 339 -13.18 -7.91 12.30
N LEU A 340 -12.34 -7.04 12.83
CA LEU A 340 -11.05 -7.42 13.41
C LEU A 340 -11.25 -8.30 14.64
N VAL A 341 -10.30 -9.16 14.97
CA VAL A 341 -10.37 -10.04 16.16
C VAL A 341 -10.49 -9.23 17.44
N VAL A 342 -9.85 -8.06 17.49
CA VAL A 342 -9.88 -7.16 18.65
C VAL A 342 -10.18 -5.75 18.19
N VAL A 343 -10.98 -5.00 18.95
CA VAL A 343 -11.16 -3.54 18.74
C VAL A 343 -9.80 -2.85 18.84
N LYS A 344 -9.45 -2.01 17.89
CA LYS A 344 -8.16 -1.32 17.90
C LYS A 344 -8.13 -0.04 17.06
N GLN A 345 -7.27 0.88 17.49
CA GLN A 345 -6.93 2.11 16.78
C GLN A 345 -5.42 2.25 16.61
N ALA A 346 -4.99 3.21 15.79
CA ALA A 346 -3.59 3.53 15.52
C ALA A 346 -2.78 2.28 15.13
N SER A 347 -3.45 1.30 14.52
CA SER A 347 -2.82 0.21 13.81
C SER A 347 -2.49 0.71 12.40
N THR A 348 -1.42 0.20 11.83
CA THR A 348 -1.11 0.51 10.43
C THR A 348 -1.47 -0.69 9.58
N PRO A 349 -2.07 -0.46 8.42
CA PRO A 349 -2.42 -1.54 7.52
C PRO A 349 -1.17 -2.07 6.86
N VAL A 350 -1.13 -3.35 6.70
CA VAL A 350 -0.26 -4.02 5.77
C VAL A 350 -1.16 -4.87 4.87
N GLY A 351 -1.64 -4.25 3.86
CA GLY A 351 -2.26 -4.91 2.73
C GLY A 351 -1.41 -4.61 1.50
N SER A 352 -1.81 -5.08 0.35
CA SER A 352 -1.15 -4.64 -0.86
C SER A 352 -1.34 -3.14 -1.04
N GLN A 353 -0.40 -2.38 -0.50
CA GLN A 353 -0.18 -1.02 -0.95
C GLN A 353 0.79 -1.11 -2.12
N VAL A 354 0.33 -0.74 -3.27
CA VAL A 354 1.23 -0.55 -4.40
C VAL A 354 2.08 0.61 -4.15
#